data_82abe62c1bb76adedf21d00af9306e5d
#
_entry.id   82abe62c1bb76adedf21d00af9306e5d
#
_cell.length_a   1.000
_cell.length_b   1.000
_cell.length_c   1.000
_cell.angle_alpha   90.00
_cell.angle_beta   90.00
_cell.angle_gamma   90.00
#
_symmetry.space_group_name_H-M   'P 1'
#
loop_
_entity.id
_entity.type
_entity.pdbx_description
1 polymer ?
#
loop_
_entity_poly.entity_id
_entity_poly.type
_entity_poly.pdbx_seq_one_letter_code
_entity_poly.pdbx_strand_id
1 'polypeptide(L)'
;MKVIETRIEASALPEDVWDVLMDFPSYPSWNPMVVAIKGEAELGQRLEVTIAMKNGRRISFRPTVVEYERGRRFGWLGKVWLRGLFDGLHRFEIEPGNDVTTFVHSEEFRGLLPPMLGKLLKETHKSVEAMNQALITEVARRGTEQASLGSQ
;
A
#
# COMPACT_ATOMS: atom_id res chain seq x y z
N MET A 1 -2.52 -5.09 20.27
CA MET A 1 -2.09 -5.08 18.87
C MET A 1 -3.15 -5.73 18.00
N LYS A 2 -3.54 -5.10 16.93
CA LYS A 2 -4.42 -5.65 15.90
C LYS A 2 -3.72 -5.60 14.55
N VAL A 3 -3.88 -6.65 13.76
CA VAL A 3 -3.27 -6.77 12.44
C VAL A 3 -4.36 -7.03 11.40
N ILE A 4 -4.31 -6.29 10.30
CA ILE A 4 -5.02 -6.61 9.06
C ILE A 4 -3.94 -7.11 8.10
N GLU A 5 -4.13 -8.28 7.54
CA GLU A 5 -3.26 -8.81 6.50
C GLU A 5 -4.11 -9.34 5.34
N THR A 6 -3.72 -8.99 4.15
CA THR A 6 -4.34 -9.46 2.92
C THR A 6 -3.27 -9.96 1.96
N ARG A 7 -3.63 -10.93 1.14
CA ARG A 7 -2.74 -11.52 0.14
C ARG A 7 -3.47 -11.59 -1.19
N ILE A 8 -2.79 -11.23 -2.26
CA ILE A 8 -3.31 -11.32 -3.62
C ILE A 8 -2.21 -11.79 -4.56
N GLU A 9 -2.56 -12.62 -5.54
CA GLU A 9 -1.63 -13.12 -6.55
C GLU A 9 -1.73 -12.32 -7.84
N ALA A 10 -0.57 -12.08 -8.46
CA ALA A 10 -0.44 -11.47 -9.76
C ALA A 10 0.30 -12.39 -10.72
N SER A 11 -0.21 -12.54 -11.94
CA SER A 11 0.52 -13.19 -13.04
C SER A 11 1.52 -12.22 -13.66
N ALA A 12 2.53 -11.85 -12.86
CA ALA A 12 3.55 -10.86 -13.20
C ALA A 12 4.85 -11.18 -12.47
N LEU A 13 5.95 -10.60 -12.93
CA LEU A 13 7.23 -10.70 -12.23
C LEU A 13 7.22 -9.84 -10.97
N PRO A 14 7.98 -10.22 -9.93
CA PRO A 14 8.12 -9.39 -8.72
C PRO A 14 8.55 -7.96 -9.00
N GLU A 15 9.44 -7.74 -9.97
CA GLU A 15 9.88 -6.40 -10.37
C GLU A 15 8.76 -5.55 -10.95
N ASP A 16 7.86 -6.12 -11.73
CA ASP A 16 6.73 -5.40 -12.31
C ASP A 16 5.78 -4.89 -11.22
N VAL A 17 5.53 -5.70 -10.21
CA VAL A 17 4.74 -5.32 -9.04
C VAL A 17 5.46 -4.24 -8.22
N TRP A 18 6.76 -4.39 -8.01
CA TRP A 18 7.58 -3.41 -7.29
C TRP A 18 7.62 -2.06 -7.99
N ASP A 19 7.77 -2.03 -9.31
CA ASP A 19 7.84 -0.80 -10.09
C ASP A 19 6.54 0.00 -9.99
N VAL A 20 5.38 -0.65 -10.02
CA VAL A 20 4.11 0.03 -9.81
C VAL A 20 3.98 0.55 -8.37
N LEU A 21 4.38 -0.26 -7.39
CA LEU A 21 4.32 0.10 -5.97
C LEU A 21 5.19 1.32 -5.64
N MET A 22 6.36 1.43 -6.26
CA MET A 22 7.31 2.53 -6.03
C MET A 22 7.07 3.76 -6.89
N ASP A 23 6.21 3.66 -7.89
CA ASP A 23 5.85 4.79 -8.75
C ASP A 23 4.81 5.70 -8.07
N PHE A 24 5.24 6.39 -7.04
CA PHE A 24 4.39 7.27 -6.23
C PHE A 24 3.66 8.35 -7.04
N PRO A 25 4.28 8.98 -8.06
CA PRO A 25 3.57 9.94 -8.90
C PRO A 25 2.34 9.39 -9.63
N SER A 26 2.27 8.08 -9.87
CA SER A 26 1.14 7.44 -10.55
C SER A 26 -0.05 7.16 -9.64
N TYR A 27 0.12 7.18 -8.31
CA TYR A 27 -0.91 6.79 -7.35
C TYR A 27 -2.26 7.50 -7.54
N PRO A 28 -2.33 8.81 -7.84
CA PRO A 28 -3.61 9.46 -8.07
C PRO A 28 -4.43 8.86 -9.22
N SER A 29 -3.78 8.18 -10.17
CA SER A 29 -4.44 7.63 -11.35
C SER A 29 -5.05 6.24 -11.14
N TRP A 30 -4.58 5.47 -10.16
CA TRP A 30 -5.04 4.09 -10.00
C TRP A 30 -5.37 3.67 -8.56
N ASN A 31 -4.74 4.30 -7.54
CA ASN A 31 -4.85 3.85 -6.15
C ASN A 31 -6.07 4.45 -5.45
N PRO A 32 -7.09 3.65 -5.07
CA PRO A 32 -8.29 4.17 -4.45
C PRO A 32 -8.15 4.45 -2.94
N MET A 33 -7.11 3.92 -2.30
CA MET A 33 -6.87 4.06 -0.87
C MET A 33 -5.83 5.16 -0.60
N VAL A 34 -4.62 4.97 -1.09
CA VAL A 34 -3.53 5.94 -0.99
C VAL A 34 -3.55 6.81 -2.25
N VAL A 35 -4.31 7.88 -2.20
CA VAL A 35 -4.57 8.71 -3.38
C VAL A 35 -3.43 9.63 -3.77
N ALA A 36 -2.50 9.86 -2.86
CA ALA A 36 -1.26 10.59 -3.14
C ALA A 36 -0.18 10.22 -2.13
N ILE A 37 1.04 10.16 -2.59
CA ILE A 37 2.22 9.93 -1.77
C ILE A 37 3.39 10.75 -2.35
N LYS A 38 4.10 11.46 -1.48
CA LYS A 38 5.25 12.27 -1.84
C LYS A 38 6.42 11.96 -0.91
N GLY A 39 7.62 12.02 -1.45
CA GLY A 39 8.87 11.76 -0.74
C GLY A 39 9.65 10.59 -1.33
N GLU A 40 10.75 10.26 -0.69
CA GLU A 40 11.65 9.21 -1.12
C GLU A 40 11.42 7.93 -0.31
N ALA A 41 11.37 6.78 -0.99
CA ALA A 41 11.19 5.48 -0.37
C ALA A 41 12.52 4.96 0.22
N GLU A 42 13.09 5.69 1.17
CA GLU A 42 14.34 5.34 1.84
C GLU A 42 14.14 5.27 3.35
N LEU A 43 14.90 4.39 4.02
CA LEU A 43 14.85 4.25 5.48
C LEU A 43 15.08 5.59 6.18
N GLY A 44 14.21 5.91 7.13
CA GLY A 44 14.27 7.12 7.92
C GLY A 44 13.68 8.37 7.27
N GLN A 45 13.35 8.33 5.98
CA GLN A 45 12.71 9.45 5.28
C GLN A 45 11.24 9.61 5.70
N ARG A 46 10.78 10.84 5.71
CA ARG A 46 9.37 11.17 5.94
C ARG A 46 8.66 11.30 4.62
N LEU A 47 7.55 10.61 4.52
CA LEU A 47 6.62 10.72 3.39
C LEU A 47 5.50 11.70 3.74
N GLU A 48 4.82 12.20 2.73
CA GLU A 48 3.51 12.83 2.85
C GLU A 48 2.49 11.94 2.16
N VAL A 49 1.61 11.33 2.94
CA VAL A 49 0.63 10.34 2.46
C VAL A 49 -0.77 10.91 2.63
N THR A 50 -1.56 10.84 1.57
CA THR A 50 -2.97 11.22 1.58
C THR A 50 -3.82 9.98 1.32
N ILE A 51 -4.72 9.67 2.24
CA ILE A 51 -5.68 8.57 2.10
C ILE A 51 -7.08 9.09 1.86
N ALA A 52 -7.84 8.36 1.04
CA ALA A 52 -9.26 8.60 0.82
C ALA A 52 -10.10 7.80 1.81
N MET A 53 -11.00 8.49 2.49
CA MET A 53 -11.97 7.87 3.39
C MET A 53 -13.25 7.51 2.63
N LYS A 54 -13.98 6.53 3.13
CA LYS A 54 -15.22 6.03 2.53
C LYS A 54 -16.32 7.11 2.32
N ASN A 55 -16.29 8.15 3.16
CA ASN A 55 -17.21 9.29 3.07
C ASN A 55 -16.74 10.39 2.08
N GLY A 56 -15.71 10.14 1.28
CA GLY A 56 -15.12 11.08 0.33
C GLY A 56 -14.14 12.08 0.95
N ARG A 57 -13.96 12.10 2.28
CA ARG A 57 -12.94 12.92 2.94
C ARG A 57 -11.55 12.37 2.67
N ARG A 58 -10.57 13.28 2.64
CA ARG A 58 -9.15 12.94 2.52
C ARG A 58 -8.42 13.33 3.79
N ILE A 59 -7.48 12.50 4.21
CA ILE A 59 -6.64 12.73 5.38
C ILE A 59 -5.20 12.62 4.93
N SER A 60 -4.40 13.62 5.28
CA SER A 60 -2.94 13.62 5.03
C SER A 60 -2.18 13.47 6.34
N PHE A 61 -1.11 12.69 6.30
CA PHE A 61 -0.22 12.49 7.44
C PHE A 61 1.22 12.28 6.95
N ARG A 62 2.19 12.32 7.88
CA ARG A 62 3.61 12.25 7.56
C ARG A 62 4.28 11.08 8.27
N PRO A 63 4.17 9.85 7.72
CA PRO A 63 4.82 8.68 8.27
C PRO A 63 6.32 8.68 7.97
N THR A 64 7.05 7.87 8.75
CA THR A 64 8.46 7.61 8.53
C THR A 64 8.64 6.23 7.91
N VAL A 65 9.48 6.12 6.88
CA VAL A 65 9.86 4.83 6.30
C VAL A 65 10.72 4.07 7.31
N VAL A 66 10.24 2.91 7.74
CA VAL A 66 10.91 2.07 8.75
C VAL A 66 11.36 0.71 8.21
N GLU A 67 10.86 0.34 7.04
CA GLU A 67 11.25 -0.88 6.34
C GLU A 67 11.46 -0.59 4.85
N TYR A 68 12.60 -1.01 4.32
CA TYR A 68 12.90 -0.92 2.90
C TYR A 68 13.89 -2.01 2.50
N GLU A 69 13.43 -2.90 1.64
CA GLU A 69 14.25 -3.90 0.96
C GLU A 69 13.81 -3.94 -0.49
N ARG A 70 14.68 -3.44 -1.39
CA ARG A 70 14.35 -3.27 -2.80
C ARG A 70 13.81 -4.55 -3.42
N GLY A 71 12.66 -4.43 -4.07
CA GLY A 71 11.98 -5.54 -4.75
C GLY A 71 11.24 -6.50 -3.82
N ARG A 72 11.30 -6.30 -2.51
CA ARG A 72 10.72 -7.25 -1.53
C ARG A 72 9.84 -6.63 -0.47
N ARG A 73 10.27 -5.51 0.14
CA ARG A 73 9.56 -4.96 1.29
C ARG A 73 9.64 -3.45 1.35
N PHE A 74 8.52 -2.84 1.66
CA PHE A 74 8.41 -1.41 1.94
C PHE A 74 7.40 -1.18 3.04
N GLY A 75 7.75 -0.37 4.04
CA GLY A 75 6.83 -0.09 5.13
C GLY A 75 7.08 1.26 5.78
N TRP A 76 6.02 1.86 6.27
CA TRP A 76 6.09 3.11 7.03
C TRP A 76 5.31 3.02 8.34
N LEU A 77 5.81 3.74 9.32
CA LEU A 77 5.16 3.93 10.60
C LEU A 77 4.55 5.34 10.67
N GLY A 78 3.26 5.40 10.88
CA GLY A 78 2.52 6.63 11.03
C GLY A 78 1.72 6.68 12.31
N LYS A 79 1.50 7.89 12.81
CA LYS A 79 0.52 8.14 13.88
C LYS A 79 -0.83 8.37 13.20
N VAL A 80 -1.64 7.32 13.20
CA VAL A 80 -2.92 7.33 12.50
C VAL A 80 -4.02 7.78 13.48
N TRP A 81 -4.63 8.90 13.16
CA TRP A 81 -5.96 9.27 13.57
C TRP A 81 -6.20 10.04 14.85
N LEU A 82 -5.58 9.80 15.95
CA LEU A 82 -5.87 10.52 17.20
C LEU A 82 -4.55 10.79 17.93
N ARG A 83 -4.03 11.99 17.79
CA ARG A 83 -2.92 12.58 18.56
C ARG A 83 -2.28 11.64 19.62
N GLY A 84 -1.54 10.62 19.15
CA GLY A 84 -0.76 9.75 20.03
C GLY A 84 -1.50 8.56 20.67
N LEU A 85 -2.71 8.22 20.23
CA LEU A 85 -3.47 7.11 20.77
C LEU A 85 -3.05 5.77 20.18
N PHE A 86 -2.66 5.70 18.92
CA PHE A 86 -2.06 4.49 18.35
C PHE A 86 -1.19 4.77 17.13
N ASP A 87 -0.22 3.91 16.95
CA ASP A 87 0.67 3.90 15.80
C ASP A 87 0.21 2.83 14.81
N GLY A 88 0.29 3.15 13.52
CA GLY A 88 0.02 2.22 12.44
C GLY A 88 1.28 1.92 11.65
N LEU A 89 1.67 0.64 11.59
CA LEU A 89 2.70 0.16 10.69
C LEU A 89 2.03 -0.39 9.43
N HIS A 90 2.21 0.30 8.33
CA HIS A 90 1.72 -0.09 7.02
C HIS A 90 2.85 -0.76 6.26
N ARG A 91 2.65 -1.97 5.80
CA ARG A 91 3.69 -2.79 5.17
C ARG A 91 3.21 -3.43 3.89
N PHE A 92 4.08 -3.40 2.88
CA PHE A 92 3.94 -4.11 1.63
C PHE A 92 5.07 -5.11 1.47
N GLU A 93 4.75 -6.34 1.11
CA GLU A 93 5.73 -7.38 0.82
C GLU A 93 5.43 -8.02 -0.52
N ILE A 94 6.48 -8.37 -1.24
CA ILE A 94 6.41 -9.05 -2.53
C ILE A 94 7.11 -10.40 -2.38
N GLU A 95 6.33 -11.46 -2.51
CA GLU A 95 6.80 -12.83 -2.41
C GLU A 95 6.83 -13.46 -3.81
N PRO A 96 8.02 -13.81 -4.34
CA PRO A 96 8.12 -14.51 -5.59
C PRO A 96 7.60 -15.94 -5.46
N GLY A 97 6.93 -16.44 -6.49
CA GLY A 97 6.46 -17.81 -6.57
C GLY A 97 6.70 -18.40 -7.96
N ASN A 98 6.23 -19.62 -8.18
CA ASN A 98 6.28 -20.27 -9.50
C ASN A 98 5.16 -19.69 -10.37
N ASP A 99 5.51 -18.93 -11.40
CA ASP A 99 4.61 -18.28 -12.37
C ASP A 99 3.67 -17.20 -11.79
N VAL A 100 3.69 -16.98 -10.48
CA VAL A 100 2.90 -15.93 -9.82
C VAL A 100 3.74 -15.20 -8.79
N THR A 101 3.37 -13.93 -8.55
CA THR A 101 3.91 -13.11 -7.47
C THR A 101 2.80 -12.85 -6.46
N THR A 102 3.06 -13.09 -5.19
CA THR A 102 2.11 -12.78 -4.13
C THR A 102 2.44 -11.41 -3.55
N PHE A 103 1.46 -10.52 -3.56
CA PHE A 103 1.52 -9.24 -2.88
C PHE A 103 0.85 -9.34 -1.52
N VAL A 104 1.59 -9.06 -0.47
CA VAL A 104 1.11 -9.06 0.91
C VAL A 104 1.02 -7.63 1.39
N HIS A 105 -0.16 -7.24 1.82
CA HIS A 105 -0.43 -5.92 2.34
C HIS A 105 -0.93 -6.05 3.77
N SER A 106 -0.18 -5.52 4.72
CA SER A 106 -0.53 -5.59 6.13
C SER A 106 -0.54 -4.22 6.78
N GLU A 107 -1.41 -4.07 7.76
CA GLU A 107 -1.50 -2.91 8.61
C GLU A 107 -1.60 -3.35 10.07
N GLU A 108 -0.64 -2.92 10.87
CA GLU A 108 -0.50 -3.29 12.27
C GLU A 108 -0.78 -2.06 13.15
N PHE A 109 -1.80 -2.16 13.98
CA PHE A 109 -2.21 -1.11 14.91
C PHE A 109 -1.71 -1.41 16.32
N ARG A 110 -0.97 -0.47 16.90
CA ARG A 110 -0.42 -0.55 18.26
C ARG A 110 -0.91 0.61 19.11
N GLY A 111 -1.11 0.37 20.40
CA GLY A 111 -1.50 1.39 21.39
C GLY A 111 -2.88 1.19 21.98
N LEU A 112 -3.47 2.26 22.53
CA LEU A 112 -4.82 2.25 23.09
C LEU A 112 -5.85 2.24 21.96
N LEU A 113 -6.52 1.11 21.80
CA LEU A 113 -7.48 0.89 20.74
C LEU A 113 -8.88 1.32 21.20
N PRO A 114 -9.55 2.26 20.48
CA PRO A 114 -10.88 2.70 20.85
C PRO A 114 -11.94 1.59 20.71
N PRO A 115 -13.06 1.64 21.49
CA PRO A 115 -14.13 0.64 21.39
C PRO A 115 -14.75 0.48 20.01
N MET A 116 -14.69 1.53 19.18
CA MET A 116 -15.21 1.53 17.79
C MET A 116 -14.22 0.95 16.77
N LEU A 117 -13.10 0.41 17.22
CA LEU A 117 -12.05 -0.12 16.36
C LEU A 117 -12.55 -1.20 15.40
N GLY A 118 -13.49 -2.05 15.82
CA GLY A 118 -14.02 -3.13 14.98
C GLY A 118 -14.63 -2.64 13.66
N LYS A 119 -15.37 -1.54 13.69
CA LYS A 119 -15.92 -0.93 12.48
C LYS A 119 -14.81 -0.33 11.61
N LEU A 120 -13.87 0.39 12.22
CA LEU A 120 -12.73 0.98 11.53
C LEU A 120 -11.89 -0.11 10.85
N LEU A 121 -11.55 -1.19 11.55
CA LEU A 121 -10.79 -2.31 11.00
C LEU A 121 -11.48 -2.95 9.80
N LYS A 122 -12.80 -3.12 9.86
CA LYS A 122 -13.58 -3.68 8.75
C LYS A 122 -13.59 -2.75 7.53
N GLU A 123 -13.68 -1.45 7.73
CA GLU A 123 -13.61 -0.46 6.65
C GLU A 123 -12.19 -0.39 6.05
N THR A 124 -11.17 -0.41 6.89
CA THR A 124 -9.77 -0.45 6.48
C THR A 124 -9.48 -1.72 5.65
N HIS A 125 -9.92 -2.87 6.11
CA HIS A 125 -9.75 -4.13 5.37
C HIS A 125 -10.30 -4.04 3.94
N LYS A 126 -11.49 -3.50 3.77
CA LYS A 126 -12.09 -3.30 2.44
C LYS A 126 -11.29 -2.33 1.57
N SER A 127 -10.75 -1.27 2.16
CA SER A 127 -9.92 -0.30 1.44
C SER A 127 -8.59 -0.92 1.00
N VAL A 128 -7.99 -1.74 1.85
CA VAL A 128 -6.78 -2.52 1.55
C VAL A 128 -7.03 -3.49 0.40
N GLU A 129 -8.12 -4.24 0.43
CA GLU A 129 -8.50 -5.15 -0.66
C GLU A 129 -8.71 -4.40 -1.99
N ALA A 130 -9.39 -3.25 -1.94
CA ALA A 130 -9.59 -2.41 -3.12
C ALA A 130 -8.27 -1.89 -3.70
N MET A 131 -7.34 -1.47 -2.86
CA MET A 131 -5.99 -1.07 -3.29
C MET A 131 -5.24 -2.24 -3.91
N ASN A 132 -5.27 -3.41 -3.29
CA ASN A 132 -4.61 -4.61 -3.82
C ASN A 132 -5.11 -4.96 -5.21
N GLN A 133 -6.43 -4.97 -5.40
CA GLN A 133 -7.03 -5.25 -6.71
C GLN A 133 -6.64 -4.19 -7.74
N ALA A 134 -6.62 -2.93 -7.36
CA ALA A 134 -6.20 -1.84 -8.24
C ALA A 134 -4.72 -1.94 -8.63
N LEU A 135 -3.85 -2.34 -7.71
CA LEU A 135 -2.43 -2.60 -7.97
C LEU A 135 -2.25 -3.68 -9.03
N ILE A 136 -2.91 -4.82 -8.87
CA ILE A 136 -2.83 -5.95 -9.82
C ILE A 136 -3.35 -5.54 -11.20
N THR A 137 -4.44 -4.79 -11.24
CA THR A 137 -5.00 -4.26 -12.49
C THR A 137 -4.02 -3.31 -13.18
N GLU A 138 -3.36 -2.43 -12.44
CA GLU A 138 -2.36 -1.51 -12.99
C GLU A 138 -1.10 -2.24 -13.49
N VAL A 139 -0.63 -3.24 -12.76
CA VAL A 139 0.48 -4.10 -13.19
C VAL A 139 0.15 -4.78 -14.53
N ALA A 140 -1.04 -5.36 -14.65
CA ALA A 140 -1.50 -6.01 -15.89
C ALA A 140 -1.61 -5.01 -17.05
N ARG A 141 -2.14 -3.82 -16.80
CA ARG A 141 -2.25 -2.73 -17.80
C ARG A 141 -0.88 -2.34 -18.36
N ARG A 142 0.11 -2.13 -17.50
CA ARG A 142 1.48 -1.78 -17.89
C ARG A 142 2.16 -2.90 -18.67
N GLY A 143 1.94 -4.15 -18.27
CA GLY A 143 2.44 -5.32 -18.98
C GLY A 143 1.90 -5.42 -20.42
N THR A 144 0.61 -5.13 -20.63
CA THR A 144 -0.03 -5.08 -21.95
C THR A 144 0.55 -3.95 -22.81
N GLU A 145 0.76 -2.76 -22.25
CA GLU A 145 1.38 -1.64 -22.96
C GLU A 145 2.81 -1.96 -23.42
N GLN A 146 3.64 -2.55 -22.56
CA GLN A 146 4.99 -2.97 -22.90
C GLN A 146 5.02 -4.01 -24.01
N ALA A 147 4.13 -4.99 -23.97
CA ALA A 147 4.00 -6.02 -25.03
C ALA A 147 3.60 -5.39 -26.36
N SER A 148 2.71 -4.41 -26.38
CA SER A 148 2.29 -3.68 -27.57
C SER A 148 3.40 -2.81 -28.19
N LEU A 149 4.27 -2.21 -27.39
CA LEU A 149 5.44 -1.44 -27.84
C LEU A 149 6.59 -2.32 -28.36
N GLY A 150 6.74 -3.53 -27.82
CA GLY A 150 7.74 -4.49 -28.27
C GLY A 150 7.43 -5.20 -29.59
N SER A 151 6.22 -5.00 -30.16
CA SER A 151 5.73 -5.63 -31.41
C SER A 151 5.94 -4.75 -32.65
N GLN A 152 6.61 -3.57 -32.55
CA GLN A 152 6.87 -2.66 -33.68
C GLN A 152 8.35 -2.79 -34.14
#